data_5dc04fff838650002c5122e3a000bfad
#
_entry.id   5dc04fff838650002c5122e3a000bfad
#
_cell.length_a   1.000
_cell.length_b   1.000
_cell.length_c   1.000
_cell.angle_alpha   90.00
_cell.angle_beta   90.00
_cell.angle_gamma   90.00
#
_symmetry.space_group_name_H-M   'P 1'
#
loop_
_entity.id
_entity.type
_entity.pdbx_description
1 polymer ?
#
loop_
_entity_poly.entity_id
_entity_poly.type
_entity_poly.pdbx_seq_one_letter_code
_entity_poly.pdbx_strand_id
1 'polypeptide(L)'
;MRTQPQRIVELDSVDEKLELLAHKGIYILGGAIDIASMAGLTANIITRLSSLDKIPMWILLNSPGGDIVQGLAVYDLIKAITGQGWEINIIGLGQVASMAVCIMQAGTKRYALSNTQFTIHQASLFSEAEDRIEVNKMVEDTKELKRLNHIILKIIAERSGMDMRQLLRRSKKTDYTSDTTAAKEFGERGLIDEIITTFPFQL
;
A
#
# COMPACT_ATOMS: atom_id res chain seq x y z
N MET A 1 -34.17 6.74 29.12
CA MET A 1 -33.54 7.62 28.10
C MET A 1 -33.73 6.95 26.74
N ARG A 2 -34.57 7.54 25.88
CA ARG A 2 -34.72 7.02 24.50
C ARG A 2 -33.54 7.55 23.69
N THR A 3 -32.68 6.67 23.23
CA THR A 3 -31.66 6.99 22.23
C THR A 3 -32.38 7.45 20.96
N GLN A 4 -32.15 8.69 20.55
CA GLN A 4 -32.64 9.18 19.26
C GLN A 4 -31.98 8.32 18.14
N PRO A 5 -32.76 7.93 17.12
CA PRO A 5 -32.16 7.24 15.98
C PRO A 5 -31.17 8.18 15.31
N GLN A 6 -29.94 7.68 15.07
CA GLN A 6 -28.94 8.41 14.29
C GLN A 6 -29.57 8.73 12.92
N ARG A 7 -29.56 10.00 12.57
CA ARG A 7 -30.04 10.49 11.29
C ARG A 7 -29.15 9.91 10.21
N ILE A 8 -29.68 9.02 9.39
CA ILE A 8 -29.01 8.56 8.18
C ILE A 8 -28.88 9.77 7.27
N VAL A 9 -27.68 10.29 7.08
CA VAL A 9 -27.40 11.32 6.10
C VAL A 9 -27.33 10.60 4.75
N GLU A 10 -28.33 10.83 3.88
CA GLU A 10 -28.22 10.41 2.48
C GLU A 10 -27.11 11.25 1.82
N LEU A 11 -26.03 10.57 1.45
CA LEU A 11 -24.90 11.18 0.73
C LEU A 11 -25.13 10.92 -0.77
N ASP A 12 -25.24 11.98 -1.54
CA ASP A 12 -25.64 11.91 -2.95
C ASP A 12 -24.47 11.53 -3.89
N SER A 13 -23.22 11.75 -3.47
CA SER A 13 -22.04 11.48 -4.30
C SER A 13 -21.04 10.53 -3.66
N VAL A 14 -20.17 9.92 -4.49
CA VAL A 14 -19.03 9.10 -4.02
C VAL A 14 -18.06 9.97 -3.23
N ASP A 15 -17.86 11.22 -3.65
CA ASP A 15 -16.92 12.15 -3.03
C ASP A 15 -17.32 12.49 -1.59
N GLU A 16 -18.61 12.78 -1.35
CA GLU A 16 -19.14 13.02 0.01
C GLU A 16 -18.94 11.80 0.93
N LYS A 17 -19.10 10.59 0.37
CA LYS A 17 -18.86 9.34 1.12
C LYS A 17 -17.38 9.16 1.47
N LEU A 18 -16.48 9.49 0.55
CA LEU A 18 -15.03 9.46 0.78
C LEU A 18 -14.61 10.50 1.82
N GLU A 19 -15.18 11.70 1.79
CA GLU A 19 -14.93 12.74 2.79
C GLU A 19 -15.39 12.28 4.19
N LEU A 20 -16.58 11.67 4.29
CA LEU A 20 -17.06 11.12 5.57
C LEU A 20 -16.11 10.05 6.13
N LEU A 21 -15.59 9.16 5.28
CA LEU A 21 -14.59 8.18 5.69
C LEU A 21 -13.29 8.85 6.13
N ALA A 22 -12.83 9.85 5.41
CA ALA A 22 -11.60 10.59 5.74
C ALA A 22 -11.73 11.29 7.11
N HIS A 23 -12.89 11.85 7.44
CA HIS A 23 -13.16 12.39 8.78
C HIS A 23 -13.04 11.34 9.89
N LYS A 24 -13.36 10.10 9.60
CA LYS A 24 -13.17 8.95 10.53
C LYS A 24 -11.75 8.40 10.52
N GLY A 25 -10.84 8.97 9.72
CA GLY A 25 -9.47 8.48 9.55
C GLY A 25 -9.37 7.23 8.67
N ILE A 26 -10.36 6.98 7.81
CA ILE A 26 -10.39 5.84 6.90
C ILE A 26 -10.16 6.33 5.48
N TYR A 27 -9.13 5.81 4.82
CA TYR A 27 -8.74 6.18 3.46
C TYR A 27 -8.74 4.96 2.55
N ILE A 28 -9.04 5.18 1.28
CA ILE A 28 -9.03 4.12 0.27
C ILE A 28 -7.88 4.40 -0.70
N LEU A 29 -6.98 3.43 -0.85
CA LEU A 29 -5.99 3.38 -1.91
C LEU A 29 -6.36 2.22 -2.84
N GLY A 30 -7.19 2.54 -3.82
CA GLY A 30 -7.72 1.59 -4.80
C GLY A 30 -7.20 1.85 -6.22
N GLY A 31 -7.04 0.78 -7.01
CA GLY A 31 -6.56 0.89 -8.39
C GLY A 31 -5.06 1.10 -8.51
N ALA A 32 -4.61 1.67 -9.64
CA ALA A 32 -3.20 1.89 -9.92
C ALA A 32 -2.59 2.96 -8.99
N ILE A 33 -1.34 2.74 -8.62
CA ILE A 33 -0.53 3.73 -7.90
C ILE A 33 0.07 4.68 -8.94
N ASP A 34 -0.39 5.92 -8.93
CA ASP A 34 0.00 6.99 -9.83
C ASP A 34 0.07 8.35 -9.09
N ILE A 35 0.33 9.42 -9.83
CA ILE A 35 0.40 10.77 -9.28
C ILE A 35 -0.92 11.18 -8.59
N ALA A 36 -2.07 10.84 -9.19
CA ALA A 36 -3.37 11.26 -8.67
C ALA A 36 -3.71 10.52 -7.36
N SER A 37 -3.52 9.20 -7.32
CA SER A 37 -3.76 8.37 -6.12
C SER A 37 -2.80 8.76 -4.98
N MET A 38 -1.53 9.03 -5.28
CA MET A 38 -0.55 9.50 -4.32
C MET A 38 -0.93 10.87 -3.76
N ALA A 39 -1.25 11.84 -4.61
CA ALA A 39 -1.62 13.19 -4.19
C ALA A 39 -2.89 13.20 -3.34
N GLY A 40 -3.92 12.44 -3.74
CA GLY A 40 -5.18 12.33 -3.00
C GLY A 40 -4.97 11.73 -1.61
N LEU A 41 -4.24 10.61 -1.50
CA LEU A 41 -3.94 10.01 -0.21
C LEU A 41 -3.09 10.95 0.68
N THR A 42 -2.09 11.60 0.09
CA THR A 42 -1.23 12.58 0.79
C THR A 42 -2.06 13.72 1.36
N ALA A 43 -2.93 14.33 0.56
CA ALA A 43 -3.78 15.44 0.99
C ALA A 43 -4.67 15.02 2.17
N ASN A 44 -5.31 13.86 2.08
CA ASN A 44 -6.17 13.32 3.13
C ASN A 44 -5.40 13.09 4.44
N ILE A 45 -4.23 12.44 4.37
CA ILE A 45 -3.42 12.18 5.56
C ILE A 45 -2.91 13.48 6.18
N ILE A 46 -2.38 14.42 5.39
CA ILE A 46 -1.87 15.71 5.89
C ILE A 46 -3.00 16.53 6.52
N THR A 47 -4.18 16.56 5.90
CA THR A 47 -5.36 17.23 6.47
C THR A 47 -5.70 16.63 7.85
N ARG A 48 -5.62 15.30 8.00
CA ARG A 48 -5.87 14.64 9.28
C ARG A 48 -4.88 15.02 10.37
N LEU A 49 -3.61 15.28 10.03
CA LEU A 49 -2.60 15.69 11.00
C LEU A 49 -2.90 17.04 11.66
N SER A 50 -3.74 17.86 11.03
CA SER A 50 -4.20 19.14 11.60
C SER A 50 -5.26 18.97 12.69
N SER A 51 -5.81 17.76 12.88
CA SER A 51 -6.78 17.45 13.92
C SER A 51 -6.08 17.31 15.29
N LEU A 52 -6.75 17.77 16.35
CA LEU A 52 -6.23 17.64 17.71
C LEU A 52 -6.26 16.19 18.23
N ASP A 53 -7.15 15.38 17.67
CA ASP A 53 -7.34 13.99 18.09
C ASP A 53 -6.45 13.04 17.29
N LYS A 54 -5.49 12.42 17.95
CA LYS A 54 -4.64 11.38 17.37
C LYS A 54 -5.35 10.02 17.34
N ILE A 55 -6.46 9.91 16.59
CA ILE A 55 -7.08 8.61 16.36
C ILE A 55 -6.29 7.82 15.31
N PRO A 56 -6.25 6.49 15.39
CA PRO A 56 -5.62 5.65 14.38
C PRO A 56 -6.18 5.91 12.98
N MET A 57 -5.30 6.01 12.00
CA MET A 57 -5.66 6.09 10.59
C MET A 57 -5.65 4.68 9.97
N TRP A 58 -6.54 4.47 9.00
CA TRP A 58 -6.73 3.19 8.33
C TRP A 58 -6.67 3.40 6.83
N ILE A 59 -5.82 2.64 6.14
CA ILE A 59 -5.75 2.62 4.69
C ILE A 59 -6.30 1.29 4.19
N LEU A 60 -7.40 1.33 3.45
CA LEU A 60 -7.97 0.18 2.73
C LEU A 60 -7.25 0.07 1.39
N LEU A 61 -6.40 -0.94 1.24
CA LEU A 61 -5.50 -1.11 0.11
C LEU A 61 -5.99 -2.23 -0.82
N ASN A 62 -6.40 -1.85 -2.05
CA ASN A 62 -6.74 -2.79 -3.12
C ASN A 62 -6.11 -2.30 -4.43
N SER A 63 -4.91 -2.76 -4.74
CA SER A 63 -4.12 -2.20 -5.83
C SER A 63 -3.27 -3.25 -6.55
N PRO A 64 -3.20 -3.22 -7.89
CA PRO A 64 -2.25 -4.01 -8.67
C PRO A 64 -0.80 -3.50 -8.56
N GLY A 65 -0.57 -2.38 -7.87
CA GLY A 65 0.68 -1.65 -7.88
C GLY A 65 0.65 -0.49 -8.89
N GLY A 66 1.80 -0.09 -9.39
CA GLY A 66 1.91 1.02 -10.35
C GLY A 66 3.27 1.71 -10.26
N ASP A 67 3.29 3.03 -10.40
CA ASP A 67 4.51 3.83 -10.43
C ASP A 67 5.33 3.68 -9.14
N ILE A 68 6.60 3.32 -9.32
CA ILE A 68 7.51 3.04 -8.21
C ILE A 68 7.82 4.31 -7.40
N VAL A 69 8.03 5.44 -8.08
CA VAL A 69 8.41 6.70 -7.43
C VAL A 69 7.25 7.24 -6.61
N GLN A 70 6.04 7.19 -7.16
CA GLN A 70 4.82 7.58 -6.43
C GLN A 70 4.54 6.66 -5.24
N GLY A 71 4.76 5.35 -5.42
CA GLY A 71 4.58 4.40 -4.33
C GLY A 71 5.62 4.55 -3.22
N LEU A 72 6.88 4.86 -3.55
CA LEU A 72 7.90 5.20 -2.56
C LEU A 72 7.56 6.49 -1.81
N ALA A 73 6.99 7.50 -2.49
CA ALA A 73 6.51 8.71 -1.84
C ALA A 73 5.42 8.42 -0.80
N VAL A 74 4.46 7.53 -1.12
CA VAL A 74 3.44 7.08 -0.17
C VAL A 74 4.07 6.32 1.01
N TYR A 75 5.00 5.40 0.72
CA TYR A 75 5.72 4.65 1.75
C TYR A 75 6.44 5.58 2.72
N ASP A 76 7.24 6.51 2.21
CA ASP A 76 8.03 7.44 3.01
C ASP A 76 7.14 8.39 3.82
N LEU A 77 6.03 8.88 3.24
CA LEU A 77 5.03 9.68 3.96
C LEU A 77 4.49 8.94 5.18
N ILE A 78 4.03 7.70 4.99
CA ILE A 78 3.50 6.87 6.09
C ILE A 78 4.59 6.66 7.15
N LYS A 79 5.82 6.34 6.74
CA LYS A 79 6.95 6.13 7.67
C LYS A 79 7.32 7.41 8.44
N ALA A 80 7.33 8.56 7.79
CA ALA A 80 7.61 9.84 8.45
C ALA A 80 6.56 10.16 9.52
N ILE A 81 5.29 9.92 9.23
CA ILE A 81 4.17 10.20 10.13
C ILE A 81 4.13 9.21 11.29
N THR A 82 4.32 7.91 11.02
CA THR A 82 4.39 6.90 12.08
C THR A 82 5.61 7.10 12.98
N GLY A 83 6.73 7.62 12.43
CA GLY A 83 7.89 8.04 13.21
C GLY A 83 7.62 9.19 14.18
N GLN A 84 6.57 9.96 13.97
CA GLN A 84 6.09 11.02 14.89
C GLN A 84 5.06 10.51 15.91
N GLY A 85 4.85 9.21 16.00
CA GLY A 85 3.96 8.58 16.97
C GLY A 85 2.49 8.53 16.54
N TRP A 86 2.18 8.73 15.25
CA TRP A 86 0.85 8.44 14.70
C TRP A 86 0.72 6.95 14.38
N GLU A 87 -0.47 6.42 14.54
CA GLU A 87 -0.80 5.05 14.15
C GLU A 87 -1.47 5.06 12.77
N ILE A 88 -0.84 4.41 11.78
CA ILE A 88 -1.41 4.22 10.44
C ILE A 88 -1.42 2.72 10.15
N ASN A 89 -2.60 2.13 10.13
CA ASN A 89 -2.82 0.72 9.88
C ASN A 89 -3.24 0.50 8.43
N ILE A 90 -2.81 -0.59 7.81
CA ILE A 90 -3.15 -0.91 6.42
C ILE A 90 -3.88 -2.25 6.37
N ILE A 91 -5.02 -2.26 5.67
CA ILE A 91 -5.83 -3.46 5.46
C ILE A 91 -5.84 -3.78 3.96
N GLY A 92 -5.23 -4.90 3.60
CA GLY A 92 -5.31 -5.44 2.24
C GLY A 92 -6.68 -6.06 1.98
N LEU A 93 -7.25 -5.76 0.82
CA LEU A 93 -8.48 -6.37 0.33
C LEU A 93 -8.39 -6.61 -1.18
N GLY A 94 -8.95 -7.72 -1.66
CA GLY A 94 -8.91 -8.09 -3.07
C GLY A 94 -7.48 -8.38 -3.53
N GLN A 95 -6.76 -7.37 -4.03
CA GLN A 95 -5.39 -7.51 -4.55
C GLN A 95 -4.43 -6.53 -3.90
N VAL A 96 -3.28 -7.04 -3.47
CA VAL A 96 -2.12 -6.25 -3.00
C VAL A 96 -0.90 -6.73 -3.80
N ALA A 97 -0.57 -6.04 -4.90
CA ALA A 97 0.44 -6.50 -5.82
C ALA A 97 1.53 -5.47 -6.08
N SER A 98 2.74 -5.94 -6.42
CA SER A 98 3.84 -5.09 -6.87
C SER A 98 4.15 -3.98 -5.86
N MET A 99 4.10 -2.71 -6.25
CA MET A 99 4.35 -1.55 -5.39
C MET A 99 3.39 -1.46 -4.19
N ALA A 100 2.16 -1.99 -4.30
CA ALA A 100 1.22 -2.04 -3.19
C ALA A 100 1.73 -2.92 -2.03
N VAL A 101 2.47 -4.01 -2.32
CA VAL A 101 3.11 -4.83 -1.28
C VAL A 101 4.16 -4.02 -0.53
N CYS A 102 4.91 -3.16 -1.22
CA CYS A 102 5.88 -2.27 -0.59
C CYS A 102 5.18 -1.25 0.32
N ILE A 103 4.13 -0.59 -0.14
CA ILE A 103 3.33 0.37 0.66
C ILE A 103 2.76 -0.32 1.91
N MET A 104 2.26 -1.56 1.79
CA MET A 104 1.78 -2.36 2.92
C MET A 104 2.83 -2.44 4.05
N GLN A 105 4.12 -2.47 3.71
CA GLN A 105 5.20 -2.57 4.69
C GLN A 105 5.41 -1.29 5.52
N ALA A 106 4.81 -0.16 5.12
CA ALA A 106 4.89 1.09 5.88
C ALA A 106 3.94 1.13 7.09
N GLY A 107 2.87 0.33 7.08
CA GLY A 107 1.85 0.34 8.13
C GLY A 107 2.39 0.02 9.52
N THR A 108 1.81 0.64 10.54
CA THR A 108 2.04 0.31 11.95
C THR A 108 1.65 -1.14 12.18
N LYS A 109 0.42 -1.50 11.81
CA LYS A 109 -0.07 -2.88 11.71
C LYS A 109 -0.56 -3.13 10.29
N ARG A 110 -0.40 -4.37 9.84
CA ARG A 110 -0.70 -4.82 8.49
C ARG A 110 -1.72 -5.95 8.57
N TYR A 111 -2.92 -5.70 8.09
CA TYR A 111 -4.01 -6.65 8.08
C TYR A 111 -4.36 -7.06 6.66
N ALA A 112 -5.03 -8.19 6.50
CA ALA A 112 -5.69 -8.53 5.26
C ALA A 112 -7.00 -9.29 5.50
N LEU A 113 -7.98 -9.09 4.61
CA LEU A 113 -9.17 -9.93 4.54
C LEU A 113 -8.83 -11.29 3.95
N SER A 114 -9.58 -12.32 4.33
CA SER A 114 -9.26 -13.73 4.07
C SER A 114 -9.00 -14.11 2.61
N ASN A 115 -9.58 -13.39 1.64
CA ASN A 115 -9.44 -13.68 0.22
C ASN A 115 -8.46 -12.75 -0.51
N THR A 116 -7.69 -11.95 0.22
CA THR A 116 -6.71 -11.02 -0.38
C THR A 116 -5.60 -11.81 -1.06
N GLN A 117 -5.27 -11.41 -2.29
CA GLN A 117 -4.17 -11.99 -3.07
C GLN A 117 -2.96 -11.07 -3.06
N PHE A 118 -1.79 -11.64 -2.84
CA PHE A 118 -0.52 -10.92 -2.81
C PHE A 118 0.34 -11.33 -4.00
N THR A 119 0.96 -10.37 -4.69
CA THR A 119 1.89 -10.65 -5.77
C THR A 119 3.14 -9.80 -5.66
N ILE A 120 4.30 -10.45 -5.62
CA ILE A 120 5.61 -9.80 -5.67
C ILE A 120 6.28 -10.23 -6.99
N HIS A 121 6.62 -9.26 -7.82
CA HIS A 121 7.37 -9.47 -9.05
C HIS A 121 8.49 -8.44 -9.19
N GLN A 122 9.37 -8.64 -10.16
CA GLN A 122 10.39 -7.64 -10.48
C GLN A 122 9.76 -6.38 -11.09
N ALA A 123 10.39 -5.24 -10.82
CA ALA A 123 10.06 -4.01 -11.49
C ALA A 123 10.22 -4.17 -13.02
N SER A 124 9.22 -3.70 -13.76
CA SER A 124 9.22 -3.69 -15.23
C SER A 124 9.03 -2.27 -15.75
N LEU A 125 9.59 -2.00 -16.92
CA LEU A 125 9.30 -0.78 -17.67
C LEU A 125 8.15 -1.07 -18.61
N PHE A 126 7.13 -0.21 -18.58
CA PHE A 126 6.17 -0.14 -19.67
C PHE A 126 6.76 0.79 -20.73
N SER A 127 7.09 0.25 -21.90
CA SER A 127 7.42 1.06 -23.06
C SER A 127 6.13 1.28 -23.83
N GLU A 128 5.59 2.48 -23.81
CA GLU A 128 4.46 2.88 -24.68
C GLU A 128 4.91 3.27 -26.09
N ALA A 129 6.22 3.25 -26.35
CA ALA A 129 6.75 3.84 -27.58
C ALA A 129 7.17 2.78 -28.59
N GLU A 130 6.62 2.87 -29.80
CA GLU A 130 7.20 2.38 -31.05
C GLU A 130 8.47 3.17 -31.46
N ASP A 131 9.00 4.04 -30.58
CA ASP A 131 10.14 4.91 -30.86
C ASP A 131 11.48 4.16 -30.70
N ARG A 132 12.42 4.53 -31.58
CA ARG A 132 13.81 4.07 -31.47
C ARG A 132 14.40 4.51 -30.14
N ILE A 133 14.65 3.55 -29.24
CA ILE A 133 15.35 3.82 -27.98
C ILE A 133 16.84 3.75 -28.26
N GLU A 134 17.57 4.80 -27.91
CA GLU A 134 19.03 4.80 -27.97
C GLU A 134 19.61 3.78 -26.98
N VAL A 135 20.65 3.05 -27.42
CA VAL A 135 21.29 1.98 -26.60
C VAL A 135 21.75 2.50 -25.26
N ASN A 136 22.33 3.71 -25.20
CA ASN A 136 22.78 4.32 -23.95
C ASN A 136 21.63 4.57 -22.98
N LYS A 137 20.50 5.09 -23.48
CA LYS A 137 19.30 5.32 -22.67
C LYS A 137 18.75 4.00 -22.11
N MET A 138 18.67 2.95 -22.91
CA MET A 138 18.24 1.63 -22.46
C MET A 138 19.14 1.07 -21.33
N VAL A 139 20.45 1.30 -21.41
CA VAL A 139 21.40 0.89 -20.36
C VAL A 139 21.16 1.69 -19.07
N GLU A 140 20.96 3.01 -19.18
CA GLU A 140 20.69 3.87 -18.02
C GLU A 140 19.36 3.53 -17.37
N ASP A 141 18.28 3.38 -18.14
CA ASP A 141 16.94 2.99 -17.66
C ASP A 141 17.00 1.62 -16.97
N THR A 142 17.77 0.68 -17.53
CA THR A 142 17.98 -0.65 -16.91
C THR A 142 18.70 -0.56 -15.57
N LYS A 143 19.70 0.32 -15.44
CA LYS A 143 20.43 0.53 -14.18
C LYS A 143 19.50 1.13 -13.12
N GLU A 144 18.75 2.14 -13.51
CA GLU A 144 17.80 2.79 -12.59
C GLU A 144 16.70 1.84 -12.14
N LEU A 145 16.12 1.07 -13.06
CA LEU A 145 15.13 0.06 -12.74
C LEU A 145 15.67 -0.99 -11.75
N LYS A 146 16.91 -1.45 -11.94
CA LYS A 146 17.56 -2.37 -11.00
C LYS A 146 17.75 -1.74 -9.62
N ARG A 147 18.11 -0.45 -9.57
CA ARG A 147 18.25 0.29 -8.32
C ARG A 147 16.92 0.39 -7.58
N LEU A 148 15.86 0.79 -8.27
CA LEU A 148 14.52 0.91 -7.71
C LEU A 148 13.97 -0.45 -7.26
N ASN A 149 14.14 -1.49 -8.08
CA ASN A 149 13.77 -2.86 -7.71
C ASN A 149 14.47 -3.33 -6.43
N HIS A 150 15.75 -2.99 -6.28
CA HIS A 150 16.50 -3.33 -5.06
C HIS A 150 15.93 -2.61 -3.83
N ILE A 151 15.54 -1.35 -3.94
CA ILE A 151 14.92 -0.58 -2.84
C ILE A 151 13.63 -1.24 -2.40
N ILE A 152 12.73 -1.56 -3.34
CA ILE A 152 11.43 -2.18 -3.05
C ILE A 152 11.62 -3.53 -2.35
N LEU A 153 12.45 -4.40 -2.92
CA LEU A 153 12.69 -5.72 -2.35
C LEU A 153 13.37 -5.64 -0.99
N LYS A 154 14.26 -4.67 -0.78
CA LYS A 154 14.88 -4.41 0.53
C LYS A 154 13.84 -4.03 1.58
N ILE A 155 12.93 -3.12 1.27
CA ILE A 155 11.82 -2.74 2.17
C ILE A 155 10.99 -3.97 2.55
N ILE A 156 10.60 -4.77 1.57
CA ILE A 156 9.81 -5.98 1.80
C ILE A 156 10.59 -6.99 2.66
N ALA A 157 11.87 -7.24 2.33
CA ALA A 157 12.72 -8.17 3.05
C ALA A 157 12.93 -7.75 4.51
N GLU A 158 13.28 -6.49 4.76
CA GLU A 158 13.53 -5.97 6.09
C GLU A 158 12.28 -6.02 6.98
N ARG A 159 11.11 -5.68 6.45
CA ARG A 159 9.87 -5.68 7.26
C ARG A 159 9.31 -7.08 7.49
N SER A 160 9.39 -7.96 6.47
CA SER A 160 8.88 -9.33 6.57
C SER A 160 9.84 -10.31 7.26
N GLY A 161 11.11 -9.93 7.43
CA GLY A 161 12.15 -10.85 7.92
C GLY A 161 12.57 -11.91 6.90
N MET A 162 12.26 -11.71 5.61
CA MET A 162 12.72 -12.58 4.54
C MET A 162 14.19 -12.30 4.20
N ASP A 163 14.98 -13.34 4.00
CA ASP A 163 16.34 -13.18 3.47
C ASP A 163 16.31 -12.54 2.08
N MET A 164 17.06 -11.45 1.91
CA MET A 164 17.09 -10.67 0.67
C MET A 164 17.53 -11.49 -0.54
N ARG A 165 18.50 -12.42 -0.38
CA ARG A 165 18.97 -13.28 -1.48
C ARG A 165 17.90 -14.29 -1.88
N GLN A 166 17.14 -14.77 -0.89
CA GLN A 166 16.02 -15.67 -1.13
C GLN A 166 14.88 -14.95 -1.85
N LEU A 167 14.55 -13.72 -1.45
CA LEU A 167 13.54 -12.90 -2.09
C LEU A 167 13.91 -12.57 -3.54
N LEU A 168 15.14 -12.16 -3.80
CA LEU A 168 15.67 -11.92 -5.14
C LEU A 168 15.60 -13.17 -6.03
N ARG A 169 15.89 -14.36 -5.48
CA ARG A 169 15.79 -15.61 -6.26
C ARG A 169 14.33 -15.95 -6.59
N ARG A 170 13.41 -15.75 -5.65
CA ARG A 170 11.97 -16.03 -5.85
C ARG A 170 11.37 -15.10 -6.90
N SER A 171 11.63 -13.80 -6.82
CA SER A 171 11.07 -12.80 -7.74
C SER A 171 11.73 -12.80 -9.13
N LYS A 172 12.90 -13.47 -9.32
CA LYS A 172 13.67 -13.42 -10.57
C LYS A 172 13.12 -14.35 -11.67
N LYS A 173 12.49 -15.45 -11.30
CA LYS A 173 12.07 -16.50 -12.26
C LYS A 173 10.58 -16.47 -12.59
N THR A 174 9.76 -16.12 -11.60
CA THR A 174 8.30 -16.08 -11.70
C THR A 174 7.76 -15.09 -10.70
N ASP A 175 6.58 -14.57 -10.96
CA ASP A 175 5.84 -13.80 -9.96
C ASP A 175 5.56 -14.67 -8.75
N TYR A 176 5.89 -14.15 -7.57
CA TYR A 176 5.49 -14.80 -6.33
C TYR A 176 4.07 -14.37 -5.99
N THR A 177 3.11 -15.25 -6.25
CA THR A 177 1.71 -15.04 -5.88
C THR A 177 1.36 -15.90 -4.67
N SER A 178 0.65 -15.34 -3.72
CA SER A 178 0.24 -16.02 -2.50
C SER A 178 -1.14 -15.57 -2.04
N ASP A 179 -1.83 -16.47 -1.36
CA ASP A 179 -3.00 -16.14 -0.55
C ASP A 179 -2.60 -15.46 0.77
N THR A 180 -3.58 -15.14 1.58
CA THR A 180 -3.39 -14.43 2.85
C THR A 180 -2.64 -15.27 3.89
N THR A 181 -2.82 -16.60 3.88
CA THR A 181 -2.13 -17.52 4.80
C THR A 181 -0.64 -17.54 4.49
N ALA A 182 -0.27 -17.76 3.23
CA ALA A 182 1.13 -17.75 2.81
C ALA A 182 1.76 -16.34 2.93
N ALA A 183 0.98 -15.27 2.79
CA ALA A 183 1.44 -13.91 3.04
C ALA A 183 1.76 -13.66 4.53
N LYS A 184 0.98 -14.23 5.44
CA LYS A 184 1.25 -14.15 6.90
C LYS A 184 2.48 -14.97 7.29
N GLU A 185 2.75 -16.07 6.62
CA GLU A 185 3.92 -16.95 6.85
C GLU A 185 5.15 -16.55 6.04
N PHE A 186 5.10 -15.45 5.31
CA PHE A 186 6.18 -14.98 4.46
C PHE A 186 7.36 -14.41 5.28
N GLY A 187 8.50 -15.08 5.28
CA GLY A 187 9.64 -14.73 6.13
C GLY A 187 9.35 -15.00 7.60
N GLU A 188 10.03 -14.29 8.48
CA GLU A 188 9.88 -14.45 9.94
C GLU A 188 8.70 -13.66 10.52
N ARG A 189 8.31 -12.55 9.85
CA ARG A 189 7.32 -11.59 10.34
C ARG A 189 6.15 -11.35 9.39
N GLY A 190 6.05 -12.11 8.30
CA GLY A 190 4.98 -12.00 7.33
C GLY A 190 5.00 -10.73 6.47
N LEU A 191 4.25 -10.76 5.36
CA LEU A 191 3.85 -9.55 4.63
C LEU A 191 2.74 -8.81 5.38
N ILE A 192 2.00 -9.52 6.23
CA ILE A 192 0.92 -9.03 7.09
C ILE A 192 1.11 -9.58 8.51
N ASP A 193 0.55 -8.86 9.47
CA ASP A 193 0.61 -9.24 10.88
C ASP A 193 -0.60 -10.11 11.26
N GLU A 194 -1.79 -9.87 10.64
CA GLU A 194 -3.03 -10.57 11.01
C GLU A 194 -4.01 -10.72 9.83
N ILE A 195 -4.72 -11.84 9.81
CA ILE A 195 -5.85 -12.10 8.91
C ILE A 195 -7.13 -11.74 9.67
N ILE A 196 -7.96 -10.87 9.12
CA ILE A 196 -9.18 -10.40 9.77
C ILE A 196 -10.43 -10.78 8.95
N THR A 197 -11.53 -10.97 9.65
CA THR A 197 -12.86 -11.22 9.05
C THR A 197 -13.82 -10.06 9.29
N THR A 198 -13.48 -9.16 10.22
CA THR A 198 -14.22 -7.95 10.55
C THR A 198 -13.27 -6.78 10.63
N PHE A 199 -13.73 -5.59 10.29
CA PHE A 199 -12.88 -4.40 10.43
C PHE A 199 -12.61 -4.09 11.91
N PRO A 200 -11.37 -3.75 12.29
CA PRO A 200 -10.99 -3.43 13.66
C PRO A 200 -11.37 -1.99 14.08
N PHE A 201 -12.18 -1.31 13.31
CA PHE A 201 -12.72 0.03 13.57
C PHE A 201 -14.23 0.07 13.40
N GLN A 202 -14.88 1.06 14.01
CA GLN A 202 -16.33 1.29 13.87
C GLN A 202 -16.59 2.24 12.69
N LEU A 203 -17.51 1.87 11.82
CA LEU A 203 -17.97 2.68 10.68
C LEU A 203 -18.96 3.77 11.10
#